data_f16d0876be2a2d82d392ecdf18a6ecc5
#
_entry.id   f16d0876be2a2d82d392ecdf18a6ecc5
#
_cell.length_a   1.000
_cell.length_b   1.000
_cell.length_c   1.000
_cell.angle_alpha   90.00
_cell.angle_beta   90.00
_cell.angle_gamma   90.00
#
_symmetry.space_group_name_H-M   'P 1'
#
loop_
_entity.id
_entity.type
_entity.pdbx_description
1 polymer ?
#
loop_
_entity_poly.entity_id
_entity_poly.type
_entity_poly.pdbx_seq_one_letter_code
_entity_poly.pdbx_strand_id
1 'polypeptide(L)'
;MTQEEQKYYDTYFDLFLTDGWKQFTKDLEDIYSSYRIEHYETIEELHRAKGERGILNRMLSFEQGIEAAYASINDGYSEEL
;
A
#
# COMPACT_ATOMS: atom_id res chain seq x y z
N MET A 1 10.53 -18.34 9.60
CA MET A 1 9.86 -17.14 10.11
C MET A 1 9.73 -17.25 11.61
N THR A 2 10.07 -16.21 12.36
CA THR A 2 9.94 -16.20 13.81
C THR A 2 8.47 -16.00 14.21
N GLN A 3 8.17 -16.29 15.49
CA GLN A 3 6.82 -16.05 16.01
C GLN A 3 6.46 -14.57 15.99
N GLU A 4 7.45 -13.69 16.24
CA GLU A 4 7.24 -12.25 16.19
C GLU A 4 6.94 -11.77 14.77
N GLU A 5 7.66 -12.29 13.79
CA GLU A 5 7.41 -11.98 12.39
C GLU A 5 6.02 -12.47 11.96
N GLN A 6 5.67 -13.69 12.35
CA GLN A 6 4.35 -14.23 12.02
C GLN A 6 3.24 -13.37 12.61
N LYS A 7 3.39 -12.94 13.87
CA LYS A 7 2.42 -12.07 14.52
C LYS A 7 2.29 -10.73 13.81
N TYR A 8 3.41 -10.17 13.38
CA TYR A 8 3.44 -8.91 12.63
C TYR A 8 2.59 -9.02 11.37
N TYR A 9 2.80 -10.06 10.58
CA TYR A 9 2.04 -10.24 9.35
C TYR A 9 0.58 -10.59 9.59
N ASP A 10 0.31 -11.46 10.57
CA ASP A 10 -1.07 -11.81 10.91
C ASP A 10 -1.89 -10.58 11.31
N THR A 11 -1.28 -9.64 12.03
CA THR A 11 -1.93 -8.41 12.44
C THR A 11 -2.37 -7.59 11.22
N TYR A 12 -1.51 -7.49 10.21
CA TYR A 12 -1.87 -6.78 8.98
C TYR A 12 -2.90 -7.56 8.16
N PHE A 13 -2.75 -8.87 8.05
CA PHE A 13 -3.73 -9.68 7.31
C PHE A 13 -5.13 -9.55 7.92
N ASP A 14 -5.22 -9.53 9.24
CA ASP A 14 -6.50 -9.31 9.93
C ASP A 14 -7.07 -7.94 9.59
N LEU A 15 -6.24 -6.89 9.58
CA LEU A 15 -6.67 -5.54 9.20
C LEU A 15 -7.23 -5.52 7.78
N PHE A 16 -6.56 -6.18 6.84
CA PHE A 16 -6.95 -6.14 5.43
C PHE A 16 -8.31 -6.81 5.18
N LEU A 17 -8.76 -7.65 6.08
CA LEU A 17 -10.07 -8.31 5.97
C LEU A 17 -11.20 -7.45 6.50
N THR A 18 -10.90 -6.35 7.17
CA THR A 18 -11.93 -5.49 7.77
C THR A 18 -12.65 -4.65 6.73
N ASP A 19 -13.92 -4.35 6.99
CA ASP A 19 -14.69 -3.45 6.15
C ASP A 19 -14.11 -2.03 6.17
N GLY A 20 -13.56 -1.63 7.32
CA GLY A 20 -12.92 -0.32 7.45
C GLY A 20 -11.72 -0.16 6.53
N TRP A 21 -10.87 -1.17 6.42
CA TRP A 21 -9.74 -1.14 5.51
C TRP A 21 -10.20 -1.06 4.04
N LYS A 22 -11.20 -1.85 3.68
CA LYS A 22 -11.75 -1.84 2.32
C LYS A 22 -12.35 -0.49 1.95
N GLN A 23 -13.08 0.12 2.88
CA GLN A 23 -13.66 1.45 2.70
C GLN A 23 -12.56 2.50 2.54
N PHE A 24 -11.55 2.46 3.42
CA PHE A 24 -10.43 3.38 3.41
C PHE A 24 -9.67 3.32 2.08
N THR A 25 -9.33 2.11 1.61
CA THR A 25 -8.59 1.96 0.35
C THR A 25 -9.41 2.41 -0.85
N LYS A 26 -10.72 2.16 -0.82
CA LYS A 26 -11.60 2.64 -1.89
C LYS A 26 -11.63 4.17 -1.93
N ASP A 27 -11.72 4.81 -0.76
CA ASP A 27 -11.71 6.26 -0.67
C ASP A 27 -10.39 6.83 -1.17
N LEU A 28 -9.26 6.17 -0.86
CA LEU A 28 -7.95 6.57 -1.37
C LEU A 28 -7.86 6.43 -2.90
N GLU A 29 -8.43 5.38 -3.46
CA GLU A 29 -8.48 5.20 -4.92
C GLU A 29 -9.27 6.33 -5.58
N ASP A 30 -10.38 6.72 -4.98
CA ASP A 30 -11.19 7.82 -5.50
C ASP A 30 -10.41 9.13 -5.48
N ILE A 31 -9.67 9.40 -4.40
CA ILE A 31 -8.81 10.58 -4.31
C ILE A 31 -7.70 10.53 -5.35
N TYR A 32 -7.02 9.38 -5.47
CA TYR A 32 -5.95 9.18 -6.45
C TYR A 32 -6.45 9.46 -7.86
N SER A 33 -7.62 8.95 -8.20
CA SER A 33 -8.24 9.11 -9.53
C SER A 33 -8.69 10.53 -9.80
N SER A 34 -8.81 11.38 -8.78
CA SER A 34 -9.23 12.77 -8.95
C SER A 34 -8.11 13.68 -9.45
N TYR A 35 -6.84 13.25 -9.36
CA TYR A 35 -5.72 14.05 -9.83
C TYR A 35 -5.69 14.08 -11.36
N ARG A 36 -5.66 15.31 -11.92
CA ARG A 36 -5.62 15.53 -13.36
C ARG A 36 -4.48 16.49 -13.68
N ILE A 37 -3.53 16.08 -14.51
CA ILE A 37 -2.37 16.90 -14.88
C ILE A 37 -2.81 18.18 -15.57
N GLU A 38 -3.84 18.12 -16.40
CA GLU A 38 -4.37 19.26 -17.16
C GLU A 38 -5.01 20.34 -16.30
N HIS A 39 -5.24 20.06 -14.99
CA HIS A 39 -5.84 21.03 -14.08
C HIS A 39 -4.80 21.93 -13.38
N TYR A 40 -3.51 21.68 -13.58
CA TYR A 40 -2.46 22.43 -12.90
C TYR A 40 -1.91 23.51 -13.79
N GLU A 41 -1.89 24.75 -13.27
CA GLU A 41 -1.46 25.92 -14.04
C GLU A 41 0.03 26.22 -13.88
N THR A 42 0.64 25.76 -12.77
CA THR A 42 2.05 26.03 -12.51
C THR A 42 2.84 24.73 -12.30
N ILE A 43 4.16 24.83 -12.51
CA ILE A 43 5.06 23.70 -12.27
C ILE A 43 5.08 23.30 -10.79
N GLU A 44 5.00 24.28 -9.89
CA GLU A 44 4.96 24.02 -8.45
C GLU A 44 3.71 23.23 -8.05
N GLU A 45 2.56 23.61 -8.59
CA GLU A 45 1.31 22.88 -8.35
C GLU A 45 1.40 21.45 -8.86
N LEU A 46 1.96 21.28 -10.06
CA LEU A 46 2.15 19.96 -10.66
C LEU A 46 3.07 19.08 -9.81
N HIS A 47 4.20 19.64 -9.37
CA HIS A 47 5.15 18.88 -8.52
C HIS A 47 4.52 18.48 -7.20
N ARG A 48 3.74 19.37 -6.59
CA ARG A 48 3.03 19.07 -5.34
C ARG A 48 2.04 17.93 -5.56
N ALA A 49 1.26 17.99 -6.62
CA ALA A 49 0.28 16.96 -6.94
C ALA A 49 0.94 15.61 -7.21
N LYS A 50 2.08 15.61 -7.90
CA LYS A 50 2.84 14.37 -8.15
C LYS A 50 3.35 13.77 -6.84
N GLY A 51 3.80 14.61 -5.89
CA GLY A 51 4.23 14.15 -4.57
C GLY A 51 3.09 13.52 -3.78
N GLU A 52 1.94 14.18 -3.74
CA GLU A 52 0.75 13.69 -3.05
C GLU A 52 0.26 12.38 -3.67
N ARG A 53 0.21 12.33 -5.00
CA ARG A 53 -0.19 11.15 -5.75
C ARG A 53 0.76 9.98 -5.48
N GLY A 54 2.07 10.27 -5.38
CA GLY A 54 3.07 9.26 -5.07
C GLY A 54 2.86 8.63 -3.70
N ILE A 55 2.52 9.45 -2.69
CA ILE A 55 2.23 8.97 -1.35
C ILE A 55 0.96 8.11 -1.36
N LEU A 56 -0.09 8.56 -2.05
CA LEU A 56 -1.34 7.79 -2.18
C LEU A 56 -1.08 6.44 -2.86
N ASN A 57 -0.25 6.43 -3.88
CA ASN A 57 0.11 5.19 -4.56
C ASN A 57 0.82 4.22 -3.63
N ARG A 58 1.71 4.72 -2.76
CA ARG A 58 2.36 3.88 -1.76
C ARG A 58 1.36 3.29 -0.77
N MET A 59 0.40 4.09 -0.33
CA MET A 59 -0.64 3.62 0.60
C MET A 59 -1.53 2.56 -0.05
N LEU A 60 -1.90 2.77 -1.32
CA LEU A 60 -2.71 1.82 -2.08
C LEU A 60 -1.97 0.51 -2.36
N SER A 61 -0.64 0.56 -2.45
CA SER A 61 0.20 -0.61 -2.71
C SER A 61 0.62 -1.33 -1.43
N PHE A 62 0.25 -0.82 -0.26
CA PHE A 62 0.72 -1.33 1.02
C PHE A 62 0.32 -2.79 1.25
N GLU A 63 -0.93 -3.13 0.98
CA GLU A 63 -1.41 -4.51 1.15
C GLU A 63 -0.61 -5.48 0.29
N GLN A 64 -0.43 -5.16 -0.99
CA GLN A 64 0.36 -5.99 -1.90
C GLN A 64 1.82 -6.09 -1.44
N GLY A 65 2.37 -5.00 -0.91
CA GLY A 65 3.73 -4.98 -0.39
C GLY A 65 3.91 -5.92 0.80
N ILE A 66 2.94 -5.93 1.72
CA ILE A 66 2.95 -6.83 2.87
C ILE A 66 2.84 -8.29 2.42
N GLU A 67 1.93 -8.58 1.49
CA GLU A 67 1.77 -9.92 0.93
C GLU A 67 3.04 -10.42 0.25
N ALA A 68 3.67 -9.56 -0.54
CA ALA A 68 4.91 -9.89 -1.24
C ALA A 68 6.07 -10.14 -0.27
N ALA A 69 6.19 -9.33 0.78
CA ALA A 69 7.21 -9.50 1.79
C ALA A 69 7.03 -10.81 2.56
N TYR A 70 5.80 -11.14 2.92
CA TYR A 70 5.48 -12.39 3.59
C TYR A 70 5.85 -13.58 2.72
N ALA A 71 5.45 -13.58 1.46
CA ALA A 71 5.76 -14.65 0.53
C ALA A 71 7.28 -14.82 0.34
N SER A 72 8.01 -13.72 0.26
CA SER A 72 9.47 -13.75 0.11
C SER A 72 10.15 -14.39 1.31
N ILE A 73 9.70 -14.09 2.53
CA ILE A 73 10.27 -14.70 3.75
C ILE A 73 9.98 -16.19 3.77
N ASN A 74 8.74 -16.59 3.46
CA ASN A 74 8.37 -18.00 3.43
C ASN A 74 9.15 -18.77 2.37
N ASP A 75 9.32 -18.21 1.17
CA ASP A 75 10.08 -18.84 0.09
C ASP A 75 11.55 -18.97 0.47
N GLY A 76 12.13 -17.94 1.11
CA GLY A 76 13.50 -17.97 1.60
C GLY A 76 13.73 -19.08 2.61
N TYR A 77 12.81 -19.27 3.55
CA TYR A 77 12.90 -20.34 4.53
C TYR A 77 12.73 -21.71 3.88
N SER A 78 11.88 -21.80 2.86
CA SER A 78 11.66 -23.06 2.13
C SER A 78 12.90 -23.47 1.34
N GLU A 79 13.61 -22.52 0.77
CA GLU A 79 14.82 -22.78 -0.02
C GLU A 79 15.97 -23.30 0.83
N GLU A 80 16.03 -22.94 2.09
CA GLU A 80 17.06 -23.37 3.02
C GLU A 80 16.89 -24.82 3.45
N LEU A 81 15.74 -25.38 3.26
CA LEU A 81 15.42 -26.75 3.61
C LEU A 81 15.72 -27.73 2.48
#